data_305f5fb1f8cfe140dbac2e25ed28302d
#
_entry.id   305f5fb1f8cfe140dbac2e25ed28302d
#
_cell.length_a   1.000
_cell.length_b   1.000
_cell.length_c   1.000
_cell.angle_alpha   90.00
_cell.angle_beta   90.00
_cell.angle_gamma   90.00
#
_symmetry.space_group_name_H-M   'P 1'
#
loop_
_entity.id
_entity.type
_entity.pdbx_description
1 polymer ?
#
loop_
_entity_poly.entity_id
_entity_poly.type
_entity_poly.pdbx_seq_one_letter_code
_entity_poly.pdbx_strand_id
1 'polypeptide(L)'
;PTDYESFVSACQAFDKVGIRGFTADYYYDYTCMETLQGLSASELSSVDGRKWRTAYSDPDNTKREGLDSTVWPKAFERMEQFIQDTGLSQADLDMNYDDIVEMYQSGKLAMYFGSSAGVKMFQDQGINTTFFPFFQENGEKWIMTTPYFQVALNRDLTQDETRRKKAMKVLDTMLSEDAQNRIISDGQDLLSYSQDVDLKLTEYLKDVKPVIEENHMYIR
;
A
#
# COMPACT_ATOMS: atom_id res chain seq x y z
N PRO A 1 0.46 14.27 10.22
CA PRO A 1 1.92 14.29 10.21
C PRO A 1 2.46 14.64 8.82
N THR A 2 3.61 15.30 8.76
CA THR A 2 4.26 15.73 7.51
C THR A 2 5.58 15.01 7.25
N ASP A 3 6.11 14.35 8.26
CA ASP A 3 7.37 13.59 8.28
C ASP A 3 7.30 12.51 9.36
N TYR A 4 8.34 11.68 9.42
CA TYR A 4 8.40 10.56 10.36
C TYR A 4 8.38 11.02 11.83
N GLU A 5 9.12 12.08 12.18
CA GLU A 5 9.19 12.59 13.55
C GLU A 5 7.83 13.09 14.04
N SER A 6 7.11 13.85 13.20
CA SER A 6 5.77 14.31 13.52
C SER A 6 4.74 13.18 13.60
N PHE A 7 4.94 12.11 12.81
CA PHE A 7 4.14 10.89 12.88
C PHE A 7 4.32 10.20 14.24
N VAL A 8 5.57 9.95 14.64
CA VAL A 8 5.87 9.33 15.94
C VAL A 8 5.36 10.18 17.10
N SER A 9 5.59 11.50 17.04
CA SER A 9 5.08 12.43 18.05
C SER A 9 3.56 12.40 18.17
N ALA A 10 2.85 12.26 17.05
CA ALA A 10 1.39 12.12 17.04
C ALA A 10 0.96 10.79 17.68
N CYS A 11 1.61 9.65 17.33
CA CYS A 11 1.34 8.36 17.98
C CYS A 11 1.44 8.48 19.51
N GLN A 12 2.55 8.99 20.00
CA GLN A 12 2.80 9.14 21.43
C GLN A 12 1.84 10.11 22.11
N ALA A 13 1.39 11.15 21.41
CA ALA A 13 0.41 12.10 21.96
C ALA A 13 -0.96 11.47 22.14
N PHE A 14 -1.41 10.65 21.19
CA PHE A 14 -2.67 9.92 21.29
C PHE A 14 -2.61 8.84 22.38
N ASP A 15 -1.53 8.07 22.46
CA ASP A 15 -1.35 7.04 23.49
C ASP A 15 -1.43 7.63 24.92
N LYS A 16 -0.89 8.83 25.14
CA LYS A 16 -0.97 9.53 26.44
C LYS A 16 -2.39 9.86 26.89
N VAL A 17 -3.32 9.97 25.96
CA VAL A 17 -4.74 10.25 26.26
C VAL A 17 -5.62 9.01 26.15
N GLY A 18 -5.01 7.83 26.02
CA GLY A 18 -5.71 6.54 25.99
C GLY A 18 -6.33 6.19 24.63
N ILE A 19 -5.91 6.85 23.57
CA ILE A 19 -6.26 6.52 22.19
C ILE A 19 -5.05 5.86 21.57
N ARG A 20 -5.19 4.66 21.00
CA ARG A 20 -4.10 3.99 20.30
C ARG A 20 -3.59 4.87 19.14
N GLY A 21 -2.32 5.26 19.17
CA GLY A 21 -1.76 6.18 18.17
C GLY A 21 -1.68 5.55 16.80
N PHE A 22 -1.15 4.32 16.71
CA PHE A 22 -1.02 3.59 15.46
C PHE A 22 -1.07 2.08 15.69
N THR A 23 -1.72 1.36 14.79
CA THR A 23 -1.59 -0.09 14.60
C THR A 23 -2.04 -0.50 13.18
N ALA A 24 -2.13 -1.79 12.90
CA ALA A 24 -2.65 -2.36 11.66
C ALA A 24 -3.22 -3.77 11.91
N ASP A 25 -3.78 -4.37 10.89
CA ASP A 25 -4.30 -5.74 10.91
C ASP A 25 -3.16 -6.78 10.82
N TYR A 26 -2.26 -6.71 11.80
CA TYR A 26 -1.04 -7.55 11.86
C TYR A 26 -1.31 -9.03 12.12
N TYR A 27 -2.55 -9.41 12.36
CA TYR A 27 -2.97 -10.82 12.29
C TYR A 27 -2.59 -11.49 10.96
N TYR A 28 -2.51 -10.69 9.90
CA TYR A 28 -2.14 -11.16 8.57
C TYR A 28 -0.65 -10.92 8.29
N ASP A 29 0.09 -11.97 7.98
CA ASP A 29 1.54 -11.92 7.68
C ASP A 29 1.88 -10.90 6.58
N TYR A 30 0.99 -10.74 5.59
CA TYR A 30 1.22 -9.80 4.49
C TYR A 30 1.23 -8.35 4.97
N THR A 31 0.45 -7.97 5.99
CA THR A 31 0.44 -6.61 6.53
C THR A 31 1.78 -6.25 7.19
N CYS A 32 2.40 -7.21 7.90
CA CYS A 32 3.75 -7.04 8.44
C CYS A 32 4.76 -6.77 7.30
N MET A 33 4.69 -7.57 6.23
CA MET A 33 5.57 -7.41 5.08
C MET A 33 5.31 -6.09 4.35
N GLU A 34 4.06 -5.69 4.19
CA GLU A 34 3.70 -4.43 3.55
C GLU A 34 4.17 -3.22 4.34
N THR A 35 4.04 -3.26 5.67
CA THR A 35 4.58 -2.20 6.54
C THR A 35 6.09 -2.06 6.37
N LEU A 36 6.82 -3.17 6.44
CA LEU A 36 8.28 -3.21 6.22
C LEU A 36 8.65 -2.63 4.84
N GLN A 37 7.96 -3.05 3.78
CA GLN A 37 8.21 -2.58 2.43
C GLN A 37 7.86 -1.10 2.25
N GLY A 38 6.77 -0.63 2.84
CA GLY A 38 6.37 0.77 2.80
C GLY A 38 7.37 1.68 3.50
N LEU A 39 7.84 1.28 4.68
CA LEU A 39 8.86 2.02 5.44
C LEU A 39 10.22 2.07 4.73
N SER A 40 10.52 1.13 3.85
CA SER A 40 11.79 0.99 3.15
C SER A 40 11.64 1.14 1.64
N ALA A 41 10.59 1.79 1.19
CA ALA A 41 10.23 1.86 -0.23
C ALA A 41 11.32 2.53 -1.09
N SER A 42 11.99 3.56 -0.58
CA SER A 42 13.08 4.24 -1.28
C SER A 42 14.29 3.32 -1.49
N GLU A 43 14.71 2.60 -0.45
CA GLU A 43 15.81 1.63 -0.53
C GLU A 43 15.48 0.46 -1.45
N LEU A 44 14.28 -0.11 -1.31
CA LEU A 44 13.81 -1.22 -2.14
C LEU A 44 13.63 -0.82 -3.61
N SER A 45 13.39 0.46 -3.88
CA SER A 45 13.30 1.03 -5.23
C SER A 45 14.63 1.55 -5.77
N SER A 46 15.69 1.54 -4.98
CA SER A 46 17.05 1.90 -5.41
C SER A 46 17.57 0.96 -6.50
N VAL A 47 18.71 1.33 -7.10
CA VAL A 47 19.37 0.46 -8.11
C VAL A 47 19.67 -0.91 -7.52
N ASP A 48 20.15 -0.98 -6.30
CA ASP A 48 20.55 -2.22 -5.65
C ASP A 48 19.31 -3.02 -5.18
N GLY A 49 18.28 -2.36 -4.67
CA GLY A 49 17.00 -3.02 -4.35
C GLY A 49 16.33 -3.64 -5.56
N ARG A 50 16.33 -2.95 -6.71
CA ARG A 50 15.80 -3.51 -7.97
C ARG A 50 16.65 -4.67 -8.49
N LYS A 51 17.97 -4.59 -8.40
CA LYS A 51 18.86 -5.71 -8.78
C LYS A 51 18.57 -6.93 -7.93
N TRP A 52 18.48 -6.75 -6.60
CA TRP A 52 18.15 -7.84 -5.69
C TRP A 52 16.81 -8.49 -6.05
N ARG A 53 15.73 -7.68 -6.26
CA ARG A 53 14.40 -8.19 -6.62
C ARG A 53 14.42 -8.97 -7.92
N THR A 54 15.11 -8.47 -8.95
CA THR A 54 15.25 -9.16 -10.23
C THR A 54 15.96 -10.50 -10.06
N ALA A 55 17.07 -10.52 -9.32
CA ALA A 55 17.82 -11.75 -9.06
C ALA A 55 17.03 -12.75 -8.20
N TYR A 56 16.27 -12.27 -7.21
CA TYR A 56 15.43 -13.11 -6.35
C TYR A 56 14.26 -13.73 -7.12
N SER A 57 13.66 -12.98 -8.06
CA SER A 57 12.50 -13.42 -8.84
C SER A 57 12.86 -14.29 -10.05
N ASP A 58 14.13 -14.38 -10.39
CA ASP A 58 14.59 -15.21 -11.50
C ASP A 58 14.52 -16.70 -11.13
N PRO A 59 13.65 -17.50 -11.76
CA PRO A 59 13.51 -18.91 -11.45
C PRO A 59 14.77 -19.73 -11.75
N ASP A 60 15.60 -19.28 -12.69
CA ASP A 60 16.83 -19.95 -13.11
C ASP A 60 18.04 -19.49 -12.30
N ASN A 61 17.88 -18.50 -11.41
CA ASN A 61 18.96 -17.99 -10.60
C ASN A 61 19.27 -18.93 -9.42
N THR A 62 20.32 -19.72 -9.57
CA THR A 62 20.82 -20.60 -8.51
C THR A 62 21.62 -19.87 -7.42
N LYS A 63 21.92 -18.58 -7.60
CA LYS A 63 22.69 -17.72 -6.71
C LYS A 63 21.80 -16.63 -6.10
N ARG A 64 20.61 -17.01 -5.61
CA ARG A 64 19.74 -16.04 -4.93
C ARG A 64 20.46 -15.48 -3.72
N GLU A 65 20.59 -14.16 -3.69
CA GLU A 65 21.03 -13.47 -2.49
C GLU A 65 19.96 -13.59 -1.41
N GLY A 66 20.40 -13.82 -0.16
CA GLY A 66 19.50 -13.86 0.99
C GLY A 66 18.99 -12.48 1.41
N LEU A 67 18.15 -12.47 2.42
CA LEU A 67 17.66 -11.23 3.05
C LEU A 67 18.70 -10.59 3.98
N ASP A 68 19.83 -11.24 4.17
CA ASP A 68 20.99 -10.74 4.93
C ASP A 68 21.94 -9.88 4.09
N SER A 69 21.60 -9.66 2.83
CA SER A 69 22.39 -8.90 1.88
C SER A 69 21.66 -7.66 1.35
N THR A 70 22.41 -6.75 0.74
CA THR A 70 21.92 -5.61 -0.01
C THR A 70 21.15 -4.61 0.88
N VAL A 71 19.87 -4.34 0.58
CA VAL A 71 19.04 -3.33 1.24
C VAL A 71 18.25 -3.85 2.43
N TRP A 72 18.12 -5.16 2.57
CA TRP A 72 17.24 -5.78 3.56
C TRP A 72 17.68 -5.58 5.02
N PRO A 73 18.98 -5.65 5.38
CA PRO A 73 19.40 -5.37 6.76
C PRO A 73 18.89 -4.02 7.25
N LYS A 74 19.03 -2.97 6.44
CA LYS A 74 18.50 -1.63 6.77
C LYS A 74 16.98 -1.60 6.88
N ALA A 75 16.27 -2.34 6.00
CA ALA A 75 14.82 -2.43 6.07
C ALA A 75 14.36 -3.06 7.39
N PHE A 76 15.04 -4.10 7.86
CA PHE A 76 14.73 -4.73 9.15
C PHE A 76 15.07 -3.82 10.34
N GLU A 77 16.24 -3.14 10.33
CA GLU A 77 16.61 -2.16 11.35
C GLU A 77 15.56 -1.04 11.45
N ARG A 78 15.09 -0.56 10.30
CA ARG A 78 14.03 0.45 10.24
C ARG A 78 12.69 -0.05 10.80
N MET A 79 12.32 -1.30 10.50
CA MET A 79 11.10 -1.89 11.06
C MET A 79 11.21 -2.06 12.58
N GLU A 80 12.37 -2.48 13.09
CA GLU A 80 12.62 -2.57 14.52
C GLU A 80 12.48 -1.20 15.20
N GLN A 81 13.06 -0.15 14.63
CA GLN A 81 12.93 1.21 15.12
C GLN A 81 11.48 1.67 15.10
N PHE A 82 10.76 1.41 13.99
CA PHE A 82 9.34 1.75 13.86
C PHE A 82 8.47 1.08 14.94
N ILE A 83 8.71 -0.19 15.24
CA ILE A 83 8.00 -0.91 16.31
C ILE A 83 8.23 -0.23 17.66
N GLN A 84 9.47 0.16 17.97
CA GLN A 84 9.81 0.84 19.22
C GLN A 84 9.16 2.23 19.29
N ASP A 85 9.25 3.01 18.23
CA ASP A 85 8.77 4.39 18.17
C ASP A 85 7.23 4.49 18.27
N THR A 86 6.53 3.54 17.69
CA THR A 86 5.06 3.49 17.67
C THR A 86 4.45 2.68 18.82
N GLY A 87 5.29 2.02 19.63
CA GLY A 87 4.84 1.20 20.76
C GLY A 87 4.07 -0.05 20.33
N LEU A 88 4.29 -0.56 19.10
CA LEU A 88 3.73 -1.84 18.68
C LEU A 88 4.22 -2.96 19.58
N SER A 89 3.36 -3.91 19.87
CA SER A 89 3.60 -5.00 20.82
C SER A 89 3.06 -6.34 20.30
N GLN A 90 3.30 -7.40 21.06
CA GLN A 90 2.74 -8.72 20.73
C GLN A 90 1.21 -8.71 20.61
N ALA A 91 0.51 -7.85 21.35
CA ALA A 91 -0.95 -7.76 21.28
C ALA A 91 -1.45 -7.22 19.92
N ASP A 92 -0.63 -6.44 19.22
CA ASP A 92 -0.99 -5.93 17.89
C ASP A 92 -0.98 -7.04 16.83
N LEU A 93 -0.26 -8.16 17.04
CA LEU A 93 -0.23 -9.31 16.13
C LEU A 93 -1.54 -10.11 16.12
N ASP A 94 -2.40 -9.92 17.10
CA ASP A 94 -3.70 -10.58 17.20
C ASP A 94 -4.82 -9.73 16.56
N MET A 95 -4.52 -8.50 16.15
CA MET A 95 -5.49 -7.58 15.56
C MET A 95 -5.77 -7.91 14.09
N ASN A 96 -7.02 -8.19 13.79
CA ASN A 96 -7.52 -8.39 12.42
C ASN A 96 -8.17 -7.11 11.87
N TYR A 97 -8.58 -7.14 10.61
CA TYR A 97 -9.18 -6.00 9.94
C TYR A 97 -10.46 -5.47 10.62
N ASP A 98 -11.33 -6.36 11.11
CA ASP A 98 -12.57 -5.97 11.77
C ASP A 98 -12.28 -5.24 13.09
N ASP A 99 -11.27 -5.68 13.86
CA ASP A 99 -10.81 -5.00 15.08
C ASP A 99 -10.33 -3.59 14.78
N ILE A 100 -9.53 -3.42 13.70
CA ILE A 100 -9.03 -2.10 13.27
C ILE A 100 -10.19 -1.17 12.89
N VAL A 101 -11.14 -1.68 12.10
CA VAL A 101 -12.32 -0.91 11.68
C VAL A 101 -13.14 -0.47 12.90
N GLU A 102 -13.43 -1.36 13.85
CA GLU A 102 -14.17 -1.05 15.05
C GLU A 102 -13.44 0.01 15.91
N MET A 103 -12.14 -0.17 16.14
CA MET A 103 -11.34 0.78 16.91
C MET A 103 -11.31 2.17 16.26
N TYR A 104 -11.12 2.23 14.95
CA TYR A 104 -11.08 3.49 14.22
C TYR A 104 -12.44 4.20 14.24
N GLN A 105 -13.53 3.48 13.97
CA GLN A 105 -14.90 4.01 14.01
C GLN A 105 -15.30 4.51 15.41
N SER A 106 -14.84 3.85 16.46
CA SER A 106 -15.14 4.24 17.84
C SER A 106 -14.21 5.33 18.38
N GLY A 107 -13.27 5.84 17.59
CA GLY A 107 -12.29 6.85 17.99
C GLY A 107 -11.24 6.35 19.00
N LYS A 108 -11.05 5.05 19.10
CA LYS A 108 -10.03 4.41 19.95
C LYS A 108 -8.69 4.23 19.24
N LEU A 109 -8.64 4.44 17.93
CA LEU A 109 -7.46 4.36 17.08
C LEU A 109 -7.35 5.64 16.26
N ALA A 110 -6.18 6.28 16.27
CA ALA A 110 -5.96 7.54 15.57
C ALA A 110 -5.48 7.32 14.13
N MET A 111 -4.57 6.39 13.90
CA MET A 111 -3.97 6.11 12.61
C MET A 111 -3.79 4.61 12.43
N TYR A 112 -3.98 4.13 11.20
CA TYR A 112 -3.71 2.73 10.87
C TYR A 112 -3.11 2.60 9.48
N PHE A 113 -2.40 1.51 9.25
CA PHE A 113 -1.98 1.13 7.90
C PHE A 113 -3.18 0.59 7.13
N GLY A 114 -3.48 1.17 5.98
CA GLY A 114 -4.62 0.78 5.17
C GLY A 114 -4.52 1.24 3.71
N SER A 115 -5.54 0.88 2.94
CA SER A 115 -5.63 1.24 1.53
C SER A 115 -6.47 2.51 1.31
N SER A 116 -6.35 3.11 0.13
CA SER A 116 -7.19 4.23 -0.32
C SER A 116 -8.68 3.91 -0.28
N ALA A 117 -9.08 2.67 -0.53
CA ALA A 117 -10.47 2.23 -0.44
C ALA A 117 -11.05 2.39 0.98
N GLY A 118 -10.25 2.18 2.02
CA GLY A 118 -10.66 2.40 3.41
C GLY A 118 -11.02 3.85 3.70
N VAL A 119 -10.33 4.81 3.09
CA VAL A 119 -10.60 6.24 3.29
C VAL A 119 -12.02 6.59 2.88
N LYS A 120 -12.43 6.17 1.67
CA LYS A 120 -13.81 6.41 1.20
C LYS A 120 -14.85 5.76 2.10
N MET A 121 -14.61 4.54 2.53
CA MET A 121 -15.51 3.82 3.43
C MET A 121 -15.79 4.62 4.72
N PHE A 122 -14.79 5.20 5.34
CA PHE A 122 -14.95 5.99 6.56
C PHE A 122 -15.56 7.37 6.28
N GLN A 123 -15.20 8.00 5.18
CA GLN A 123 -15.82 9.27 4.75
C GLN A 123 -17.32 9.11 4.52
N ASP A 124 -17.76 8.04 3.88
CA ASP A 124 -19.18 7.74 3.65
C ASP A 124 -19.94 7.53 4.97
N GLN A 125 -19.25 7.19 6.06
CA GLN A 125 -19.79 7.08 7.42
C GLN A 125 -19.70 8.40 8.21
N GLY A 126 -19.22 9.48 7.60
CA GLY A 126 -19.07 10.78 8.24
C GLY A 126 -17.82 10.91 9.13
N ILE A 127 -16.87 9.96 9.04
CA ILE A 127 -15.60 10.02 9.75
C ILE A 127 -14.60 10.78 8.87
N ASN A 128 -14.12 11.91 9.37
CA ASN A 128 -13.14 12.73 8.65
C ASN A 128 -11.77 12.03 8.63
N THR A 129 -11.52 11.28 7.58
CA THR A 129 -10.31 10.50 7.36
C THR A 129 -9.51 11.07 6.20
N THR A 130 -8.20 11.12 6.34
CA THR A 130 -7.26 11.47 5.27
C THR A 130 -6.23 10.36 5.09
N PHE A 131 -5.62 10.34 3.92
CA PHE A 131 -4.57 9.38 3.57
C PHE A 131 -3.23 10.11 3.46
N PHE A 132 -2.16 9.53 4.03
CA PHE A 132 -0.82 10.08 3.93
C PHE A 132 0.20 8.98 3.56
N PRO A 133 1.31 9.37 2.91
CA PRO A 133 2.32 8.42 2.45
C PRO A 133 3.20 7.91 3.58
N PHE A 134 3.99 6.85 3.29
CA PHE A 134 5.09 6.44 4.15
C PHE A 134 6.22 7.48 4.14
N PHE A 135 6.70 7.83 5.32
CA PHE A 135 7.84 8.70 5.51
C PHE A 135 9.13 7.89 5.53
N GLN A 136 10.07 8.25 4.67
CA GLN A 136 11.37 7.60 4.57
C GLN A 136 12.42 8.31 5.42
N GLU A 137 13.50 7.61 5.78
CA GLU A 137 14.59 8.16 6.57
C GLU A 137 15.29 9.35 5.87
N ASN A 138 15.39 9.32 4.56
CA ASN A 138 15.96 10.40 3.76
C ASN A 138 15.04 11.63 3.58
N GLY A 139 13.89 11.65 4.24
CA GLY A 139 12.86 12.71 4.16
C GLY A 139 11.91 12.59 2.97
N GLU A 140 12.11 11.63 2.08
CA GLU A 140 11.18 11.36 0.99
C GLU A 140 9.86 10.79 1.50
N LYS A 141 8.83 10.91 0.68
CA LYS A 141 7.51 10.33 0.89
C LYS A 141 7.25 9.31 -0.20
N TRP A 142 6.78 8.13 0.20
CA TRP A 142 6.53 7.04 -0.72
C TRP A 142 5.15 6.43 -0.49
N ILE A 143 4.51 5.96 -1.54
CA ILE A 143 3.35 5.09 -1.44
C ILE A 143 3.70 3.70 -1.94
N MET A 144 3.01 2.72 -1.41
CA MET A 144 3.03 1.37 -1.95
C MET A 144 1.81 1.17 -2.85
N THR A 145 2.01 0.57 -4.00
CA THR A 145 0.95 0.21 -4.93
C THR A 145 1.09 -1.25 -5.36
N THR A 146 -0.02 -1.86 -5.67
CA THR A 146 -0.04 -3.22 -6.20
C THR A 146 -1.10 -3.32 -7.28
N PRO A 147 -0.92 -4.16 -8.29
CA PRO A 147 -2.01 -4.54 -9.19
C PRO A 147 -3.14 -5.18 -8.39
N TYR A 148 -4.22 -4.43 -8.14
CA TYR A 148 -5.32 -4.90 -7.30
C TYR A 148 -6.06 -6.06 -7.94
N PHE A 149 -6.26 -6.00 -9.26
CA PHE A 149 -6.85 -7.08 -10.04
C PHE A 149 -5.90 -7.57 -11.11
N GLN A 150 -5.71 -8.87 -11.17
CA GLN A 150 -5.04 -9.55 -12.24
C GLN A 150 -6.06 -10.35 -13.03
N VAL A 151 -6.14 -10.11 -14.34
CA VAL A 151 -7.05 -10.83 -15.22
C VAL A 151 -6.26 -11.82 -16.07
N ALA A 152 -6.57 -13.10 -15.93
CA ALA A 152 -6.00 -14.14 -16.75
C ALA A 152 -7.08 -14.73 -17.66
N LEU A 153 -6.74 -14.93 -18.92
CA LEU A 153 -7.59 -15.66 -19.86
C LEU A 153 -7.26 -17.17 -19.79
N ASN A 154 -8.30 -17.99 -19.70
CA ASN A 154 -8.11 -19.44 -19.70
C ASN A 154 -7.46 -19.89 -21.02
N ARG A 155 -6.43 -20.73 -20.92
CA ARG A 155 -5.71 -21.29 -22.07
C ARG A 155 -6.63 -22.03 -23.06
N ASP A 156 -7.67 -22.68 -22.58
CA ASP A 156 -8.61 -23.45 -23.42
C ASP A 156 -9.39 -22.58 -24.39
N LEU A 157 -9.45 -21.25 -24.18
CA LEU A 157 -10.01 -20.30 -25.13
C LEU A 157 -9.28 -20.29 -26.47
N THR A 158 -8.06 -20.81 -26.53
CA THR A 158 -7.32 -20.96 -27.81
C THR A 158 -8.00 -21.98 -28.72
N GLN A 159 -8.81 -22.89 -28.20
CA GLN A 159 -9.52 -23.94 -28.93
C GLN A 159 -10.93 -23.53 -29.36
N ASP A 160 -11.44 -22.38 -28.87
CA ASP A 160 -12.77 -21.86 -29.19
C ASP A 160 -12.69 -20.38 -29.53
N GLU A 161 -12.60 -20.07 -30.81
CA GLU A 161 -12.46 -18.70 -31.29
C GLU A 161 -13.64 -17.81 -30.92
N THR A 162 -14.87 -18.35 -30.89
CA THR A 162 -16.06 -17.59 -30.55
C THR A 162 -16.04 -17.17 -29.07
N ARG A 163 -15.69 -18.10 -28.18
CA ARG A 163 -15.53 -17.80 -26.75
C ARG A 163 -14.36 -16.85 -26.50
N ARG A 164 -13.23 -17.05 -27.21
CA ARG A 164 -12.08 -16.18 -27.14
C ARG A 164 -12.43 -14.74 -27.52
N LYS A 165 -13.14 -14.52 -28.62
CA LYS A 165 -13.57 -13.17 -29.05
C LYS A 165 -14.47 -12.51 -27.99
N LYS A 166 -15.39 -13.27 -27.36
CA LYS A 166 -16.23 -12.75 -26.29
C LYS A 166 -15.40 -12.37 -25.05
N ALA A 167 -14.47 -13.22 -24.65
CA ALA A 167 -13.61 -12.97 -23.50
C ALA A 167 -12.71 -11.73 -23.73
N MET A 168 -12.13 -11.60 -24.93
CA MET A 168 -11.36 -10.40 -25.31
C MET A 168 -12.21 -9.14 -25.25
N LYS A 169 -13.46 -9.19 -25.73
CA LYS A 169 -14.37 -8.03 -25.66
C LYS A 169 -14.65 -7.61 -24.21
N VAL A 170 -14.80 -8.58 -23.29
CA VAL A 170 -14.96 -8.28 -21.86
C VAL A 170 -13.70 -7.60 -21.32
N LEU A 171 -12.53 -8.14 -21.63
CA LEU A 171 -11.25 -7.57 -21.21
C LEU A 171 -11.07 -6.14 -21.76
N ASP A 172 -11.33 -5.92 -23.05
CA ASP A 172 -11.25 -4.59 -23.68
C ASP A 172 -12.21 -3.59 -23.01
N THR A 173 -13.41 -4.06 -22.60
CA THR A 173 -14.36 -3.23 -21.87
C THR A 173 -13.85 -2.86 -20.48
N MET A 174 -13.28 -3.83 -19.73
CA MET A 174 -12.70 -3.59 -18.41
C MET A 174 -11.50 -2.63 -18.44
N LEU A 175 -10.71 -2.69 -19.51
CA LEU A 175 -9.53 -1.83 -19.70
C LEU A 175 -9.86 -0.52 -20.44
N SER A 176 -11.12 -0.29 -20.81
CA SER A 176 -11.53 0.96 -21.46
C SER A 176 -11.37 2.16 -20.55
N GLU A 177 -11.14 3.34 -21.14
CA GLU A 177 -11.06 4.61 -20.42
C GLU A 177 -12.28 4.85 -19.52
N ASP A 178 -13.49 4.59 -20.02
CA ASP A 178 -14.74 4.74 -19.24
C ASP A 178 -14.77 3.85 -18.01
N ALA A 179 -14.40 2.56 -18.14
CA ALA A 179 -14.36 1.64 -17.01
C ALA A 179 -13.29 2.06 -15.99
N GLN A 180 -12.08 2.44 -16.45
CA GLN A 180 -11.00 2.89 -15.59
C GLN A 180 -11.36 4.19 -14.86
N ASN A 181 -11.97 5.15 -15.54
CA ASN A 181 -12.46 6.38 -14.91
C ASN A 181 -13.50 6.11 -13.82
N ARG A 182 -14.38 5.14 -14.00
CA ARG A 182 -15.37 4.75 -12.97
C ARG A 182 -14.70 4.15 -11.75
N ILE A 183 -13.73 3.25 -11.95
CA ILE A 183 -12.98 2.64 -10.83
C ILE A 183 -12.29 3.73 -9.99
N ILE A 184 -11.65 4.71 -10.64
CA ILE A 184 -10.99 5.82 -9.95
C ILE A 184 -12.01 6.75 -9.28
N SER A 185 -13.10 7.13 -9.98
CA SER A 185 -14.10 8.08 -9.45
C SER A 185 -14.86 7.54 -8.25
N ASP A 186 -15.06 6.23 -8.19
CA ASP A 186 -15.72 5.59 -7.05
C ASP A 186 -14.80 5.50 -5.82
N GLY A 187 -13.56 6.02 -5.93
CA GLY A 187 -12.63 6.18 -4.82
C GLY A 187 -12.02 4.88 -4.31
N GLN A 188 -12.08 3.83 -5.11
CA GLN A 188 -11.52 2.53 -4.72
C GLN A 188 -10.06 2.37 -5.11
N ASP A 189 -9.64 2.98 -6.23
CA ASP A 189 -8.27 2.91 -6.73
C ASP A 189 -7.69 4.30 -7.01
N LEU A 190 -6.40 4.47 -6.72
CA LEU A 190 -5.68 5.72 -6.96
C LEU A 190 -5.15 5.84 -8.38
N LEU A 191 -4.84 4.72 -9.03
CA LEU A 191 -4.11 4.69 -10.28
C LEU A 191 -4.81 3.81 -11.30
N SER A 192 -4.92 4.30 -12.54
CA SER A 192 -5.32 3.51 -13.68
C SER A 192 -4.12 2.75 -14.27
N TYR A 193 -4.39 1.60 -14.87
CA TYR A 193 -3.43 0.90 -15.74
C TYR A 193 -3.33 1.53 -17.13
N SER A 194 -4.28 2.37 -17.51
CA SER A 194 -4.28 3.09 -18.77
C SER A 194 -3.53 4.42 -18.64
N GLN A 195 -2.59 4.67 -19.54
CA GLN A 195 -1.86 5.93 -19.63
C GLN A 195 -2.74 7.10 -20.12
N ASP A 196 -3.89 6.78 -20.72
CA ASP A 196 -4.81 7.75 -21.31
C ASP A 196 -5.85 8.25 -20.30
N VAL A 197 -5.81 7.76 -19.06
CA VAL A 197 -6.76 8.15 -18.01
C VAL A 197 -6.14 9.23 -17.11
N ASP A 198 -6.74 10.40 -17.09
CA ASP A 198 -6.35 11.48 -16.20
C ASP A 198 -6.56 11.09 -14.73
N LEU A 199 -5.52 11.26 -13.92
CA LEU A 199 -5.58 11.04 -12.48
C LEU A 199 -6.43 12.11 -11.80
N LYS A 200 -7.65 11.77 -11.43
CA LYS A 200 -8.57 12.64 -10.67
C LYS A 200 -8.56 12.24 -9.20
N LEU A 201 -7.58 12.75 -8.46
CA LEU A 201 -7.53 12.52 -7.02
C LEU A 201 -8.64 13.28 -6.30
N THR A 202 -9.30 12.60 -5.40
CA THR A 202 -10.25 13.21 -4.46
C THR A 202 -9.51 14.04 -3.40
N GLU A 203 -10.21 14.95 -2.73
CA GLU A 203 -9.61 15.88 -1.77
C GLU A 203 -8.87 15.15 -0.62
N TYR A 204 -9.36 14.00 -0.18
CA TYR A 204 -8.73 13.21 0.89
C TYR A 204 -7.46 12.46 0.45
N LEU A 205 -7.17 12.46 -0.85
CA LEU A 205 -5.95 11.85 -1.43
C LEU A 205 -4.96 12.90 -1.94
N LYS A 206 -5.21 14.18 -1.70
CA LYS A 206 -4.38 15.28 -2.18
C LYS A 206 -2.92 15.19 -1.74
N ASP A 207 -2.68 14.67 -0.54
CA ASP A 207 -1.33 14.57 0.05
C ASP A 207 -0.45 13.50 -0.63
N VAL A 208 -1.04 12.60 -1.41
CA VAL A 208 -0.29 11.61 -2.19
C VAL A 208 -0.04 12.04 -3.64
N LYS A 209 -0.69 13.11 -4.11
CA LYS A 209 -0.50 13.60 -5.48
C LYS A 209 0.96 13.94 -5.80
N PRO A 210 1.69 14.71 -4.99
CA PRO A 210 3.10 15.01 -5.25
C PRO A 210 3.95 13.73 -5.32
N VAL A 211 3.66 12.76 -4.46
CA VAL A 211 4.37 11.46 -4.39
C VAL A 211 4.22 10.68 -5.69
N ILE A 212 3.01 10.72 -6.28
CA ILE A 212 2.75 10.08 -7.58
C ILE A 212 3.46 10.84 -8.71
N GLU A 213 3.39 12.16 -8.72
CA GLU A 213 4.04 13.02 -9.73
C GLU A 213 5.57 12.89 -9.71
N GLU A 214 6.16 12.66 -8.53
CA GLU A 214 7.58 12.39 -8.33
C GLU A 214 7.96 10.93 -8.63
N ASN A 215 6.97 10.07 -8.96
CA ASN A 215 7.15 8.63 -9.18
C ASN A 215 7.74 7.88 -7.97
N HIS A 216 7.44 8.35 -6.76
CA HIS A 216 7.83 7.71 -5.50
C HIS A 216 6.84 6.60 -5.13
N MET A 217 6.73 5.62 -6.02
CA MET A 217 5.81 4.49 -5.89
C MET A 217 6.59 3.17 -5.83
N TYR A 218 6.45 2.45 -4.73
CA TYR A 218 6.92 1.08 -4.64
C TYR A 218 5.84 0.14 -5.19
N ILE A 219 6.14 -0.53 -6.29
CA ILE A 219 5.24 -1.51 -6.92
C ILE A 219 5.58 -2.89 -6.37
N ARG A 220 4.65 -3.47 -5.67
CA ARG A 220 4.77 -4.81 -5.08
C ARG A 220 4.52 -5.92 -6.10
#